data_d30684f44ebce9a6ba30891150ede513
#
_entry.id   d30684f44ebce9a6ba30891150ede513
#
_cell.length_a   1.000
_cell.length_b   1.000
_cell.length_c   1.000
_cell.angle_alpha   90.00
_cell.angle_beta   90.00
_cell.angle_gamma   90.00
#
_symmetry.space_group_name_H-M   'P 1'
#
loop_
_entity.id
_entity.type
_entity.pdbx_description
1 polymer ?
#
loop_
_entity_poly.entity_id
_entity_poly.type
_entity_poly.pdbx_seq_one_letter_code
_entity_poly.pdbx_strand_id
1 'polypeptide(L)'
;MDYLNSILGRKRADLKKLLPLEGKLRASAIQRNDYAGFRTAADLGETRLSVVPEISRVHPALRLQEGVQDIRHMYGMFLQGGAQGISIAVEPEVYGGSWDMVSTVSRISSIPVMARDVFIH
;
A
#
# COMPACT_ATOMS: atom_id res chain seq x y z
N MET A 1 1.38 -23.29 6.53
CA MET A 1 2.24 -22.74 5.47
C MET A 1 2.89 -21.48 6.02
N ASP A 2 4.19 -21.42 6.02
CA ASP A 2 4.93 -20.27 6.60
C ASP A 2 5.11 -19.18 5.55
N TYR A 3 4.05 -18.41 5.33
CA TYR A 3 4.04 -17.31 4.37
C TYR A 3 5.13 -16.27 4.66
N LEU A 4 5.41 -16.02 5.94
CA LEU A 4 6.37 -14.99 6.33
C LEU A 4 7.78 -15.35 5.88
N ASN A 5 8.22 -16.59 6.13
CA ASN A 5 9.55 -17.01 5.70
C ASN A 5 9.72 -17.00 4.17
N SER A 6 8.67 -17.38 3.43
CA SER A 6 8.66 -17.27 1.98
C SER A 6 8.82 -15.82 1.52
N ILE A 7 8.03 -14.89 2.09
CA ILE A 7 8.13 -13.45 1.79
C ILE A 7 9.52 -12.91 2.14
N LEU A 8 10.05 -13.23 3.33
CA LEU A 8 11.37 -12.77 3.77
C LEU A 8 12.50 -13.26 2.85
N GLY A 9 12.42 -14.50 2.37
CA GLY A 9 13.40 -15.05 1.42
C GLY A 9 13.45 -14.22 0.12
N ARG A 10 12.28 -13.89 -0.45
CA ARG A 10 12.18 -13.05 -1.65
C ARG A 10 12.64 -11.64 -1.40
N LYS A 11 12.21 -11.01 -0.31
CA LYS A 11 12.62 -9.64 0.05
C LYS A 11 14.14 -9.51 0.18
N ARG A 12 14.82 -10.51 0.75
CA ARG A 12 16.29 -10.53 0.82
C ARG A 12 16.94 -10.61 -0.56
N ALA A 13 16.35 -11.35 -1.49
CA ALA A 13 16.83 -11.43 -2.86
C ALA A 13 16.62 -10.10 -3.62
N ASP A 14 15.47 -9.46 -3.45
CA ASP A 14 15.16 -8.17 -4.06
C ASP A 14 16.00 -7.03 -3.47
N LEU A 15 16.27 -7.06 -2.17
CA LEU A 15 17.13 -6.10 -1.50
C LEU A 15 18.52 -6.02 -2.14
N LYS A 16 19.09 -7.16 -2.54
CA LYS A 16 20.40 -7.18 -3.24
C LYS A 16 20.41 -6.36 -4.53
N LYS A 17 19.25 -6.28 -5.21
CA LYS A 17 19.09 -5.47 -6.42
C LYS A 17 18.88 -3.98 -6.11
N LEU A 18 18.29 -3.67 -4.98
CA LEU A 18 17.95 -2.31 -4.57
C LEU A 18 19.10 -1.58 -3.87
N LEU A 19 19.95 -2.29 -3.12
CA LEU A 19 21.08 -1.70 -2.39
C LEU A 19 21.98 -0.78 -3.24
N PRO A 20 22.32 -1.11 -4.49
CA PRO A 20 23.11 -0.20 -5.33
C PRO A 20 22.40 1.11 -5.67
N LEU A 21 21.07 1.15 -5.53
CA LEU A 21 20.23 2.31 -5.83
C LEU A 21 19.88 3.12 -4.58
N GLU A 22 20.25 2.66 -3.39
CA GLU A 22 19.85 3.25 -2.11
C GLU A 22 20.12 4.75 -2.04
N GLY A 23 21.34 5.19 -2.40
CA GLY A 23 21.69 6.61 -2.35
C GLY A 23 20.80 7.47 -3.24
N LYS A 24 20.47 7.00 -4.45
CA LYS A 24 19.58 7.70 -5.38
C LYS A 24 18.14 7.74 -4.86
N LEU A 25 17.63 6.64 -4.33
CA LEU A 25 16.29 6.55 -3.77
C LEU A 25 16.14 7.44 -2.54
N ARG A 26 17.14 7.45 -1.66
CA ARG A 26 17.18 8.31 -0.47
C ARG A 26 17.19 9.79 -0.85
N ALA A 27 18.02 10.20 -1.81
CA ALA A 27 18.05 11.58 -2.29
C ALA A 27 16.70 12.02 -2.87
N SER A 28 16.05 11.18 -3.66
CA SER A 28 14.72 11.45 -4.20
C SER A 28 13.66 11.56 -3.10
N ALA A 29 13.73 10.71 -2.09
CA ALA A 29 12.80 10.72 -0.95
C ALA A 29 12.92 12.00 -0.10
N ILE A 30 14.15 12.48 0.13
CA ILE A 30 14.42 13.72 0.91
C ILE A 30 13.90 14.96 0.17
N GLN A 31 13.95 14.96 -1.16
CA GLN A 31 13.46 16.10 -1.97
C GLN A 31 11.93 16.16 -2.05
N ARG A 32 11.26 15.08 -1.69
CA ARG A 32 9.81 15.00 -1.75
C ARG A 32 9.17 15.76 -0.59
N ASN A 33 8.15 16.58 -0.89
CA ASN A 33 7.44 17.42 0.08
C ASN A 33 5.90 17.31 -0.01
N ASP A 34 5.39 16.38 -0.81
CA ASP A 34 3.97 16.19 -1.11
C ASP A 34 3.32 15.04 -0.31
N TYR A 35 3.74 14.87 0.94
CA TYR A 35 3.19 13.83 1.80
C TYR A 35 1.83 14.22 2.37
N ALA A 36 0.82 13.38 2.16
CA ALA A 36 -0.45 13.48 2.88
C ALA A 36 -0.30 12.87 4.28
N GLY A 37 -0.62 13.66 5.29
CA GLY A 37 -0.48 13.25 6.70
C GLY A 37 -1.56 12.25 7.11
N PHE A 38 -1.18 10.98 7.34
CA PHE A 38 -2.11 9.94 7.81
C PHE A 38 -2.67 10.25 9.19
N ARG A 39 -1.86 10.78 10.10
CA ARG A 39 -2.30 11.21 11.44
C ARG A 39 -3.35 12.31 11.36
N THR A 40 -3.13 13.31 10.51
CA THR A 40 -4.09 14.42 10.35
C THR A 40 -5.44 13.93 9.85
N ALA A 41 -5.46 12.94 8.93
CA ALA A 41 -6.70 12.35 8.46
C ALA A 41 -7.43 11.53 9.54
N ALA A 42 -6.68 10.86 10.42
CA ALA A 42 -7.24 10.10 11.55
C ALA A 42 -7.73 10.99 12.70
N ASP A 43 -7.06 12.13 12.92
CA ASP A 43 -7.35 13.06 14.03
C ASP A 43 -8.55 14.00 13.75
N LEU A 44 -9.18 13.93 12.58
CA LEU A 44 -10.26 14.83 12.16
C LEU A 44 -11.58 14.68 12.91
N GLY A 45 -11.61 13.99 14.03
CA GLY A 45 -12.81 13.95 14.85
C GLY A 45 -12.66 13.16 16.13
N GLU A 46 -12.73 13.84 17.23
CA GLU A 46 -12.65 13.27 18.58
C GLU A 46 -13.70 12.20 18.90
N THR A 47 -14.70 11.98 18.03
CA THR A 47 -15.81 11.08 18.26
C THR A 47 -16.14 10.14 17.09
N ARG A 48 -15.34 10.13 16.01
CA ARG A 48 -15.62 9.31 14.83
C ARG A 48 -14.56 8.23 14.65
N LEU A 49 -15.03 7.03 14.35
CA LEU A 49 -14.17 5.92 13.91
C LEU A 49 -13.58 6.25 12.54
N SER A 50 -12.24 6.21 12.43
CA SER A 50 -11.55 6.34 11.17
C SER A 50 -11.47 4.98 10.47
N VAL A 51 -11.89 4.92 9.21
CA VAL A 51 -11.86 3.70 8.41
C VAL A 51 -10.80 3.83 7.33
N VAL A 52 -9.85 2.89 7.34
CA VAL A 52 -8.79 2.76 6.33
C VAL A 52 -8.96 1.39 5.65
N PRO A 53 -9.73 1.31 4.57
CA PRO A 53 -9.89 0.06 3.83
C PRO A 53 -8.59 -0.34 3.14
N GLU A 54 -8.43 -1.63 2.93
CA GLU A 54 -7.29 -2.19 2.21
C GLU A 54 -7.70 -2.70 0.83
N ILE A 55 -6.90 -2.36 -0.16
CA ILE A 55 -6.96 -2.96 -1.49
C ILE A 55 -5.94 -4.09 -1.56
N SER A 56 -6.42 -5.32 -1.75
CA SER A 56 -5.62 -6.52 -1.95
C SER A 56 -6.28 -7.36 -3.05
N ARG A 57 -5.51 -7.82 -4.03
CA ARG A 57 -6.06 -8.66 -5.10
C ARG A 57 -6.28 -10.10 -4.67
N VAL A 58 -5.51 -10.56 -3.69
CA VAL A 58 -5.62 -11.90 -3.13
C VAL A 58 -5.63 -11.76 -1.61
N HIS A 59 -6.55 -12.44 -0.95
CA HIS A 59 -6.55 -12.56 0.49
C HIS A 59 -6.14 -13.99 0.88
N PRO A 60 -4.94 -14.21 1.46
CA PRO A 60 -4.41 -15.57 1.69
C PRO A 60 -5.31 -16.44 2.54
N ALA A 61 -5.95 -15.86 3.55
CA ALA A 61 -6.83 -16.59 4.47
C ALA A 61 -8.18 -16.95 3.84
N LEU A 62 -8.69 -16.12 2.94
CA LEU A 62 -9.99 -16.31 2.30
C LEU A 62 -9.89 -17.02 0.97
N ARG A 63 -8.70 -17.15 0.40
CA ARG A 63 -8.43 -17.70 -0.95
C ARG A 63 -9.30 -17.08 -2.04
N LEU A 64 -9.84 -15.90 -1.79
CA LEU A 64 -10.61 -15.15 -2.75
C LEU A 64 -9.63 -14.48 -3.72
N GLN A 65 -9.57 -14.99 -4.94
CA GLN A 65 -9.14 -14.18 -6.05
C GLN A 65 -10.31 -13.27 -6.38
N GLU A 66 -10.26 -12.07 -5.88
CA GLU A 66 -11.14 -11.04 -6.44
C GLU A 66 -10.71 -10.86 -7.89
N GLY A 67 -11.66 -10.99 -8.80
CA GLY A 67 -11.41 -10.74 -10.22
C GLY A 67 -10.69 -9.41 -10.40
N VAL A 68 -10.03 -9.21 -11.54
CA VAL A 68 -9.29 -7.99 -11.87
C VAL A 68 -10.24 -6.79 -11.82
N GLN A 69 -10.53 -6.33 -10.60
CA GLN A 69 -11.28 -5.10 -10.42
C GLN A 69 -10.36 -3.92 -10.71
N ASP A 70 -10.86 -2.93 -11.42
CA ASP A 70 -10.15 -1.69 -11.65
C ASP A 70 -9.87 -1.03 -10.30
N ILE A 71 -8.60 -0.88 -9.97
CA ILE A 71 -8.16 -0.29 -8.71
C ILE A 71 -8.70 1.15 -8.51
N ARG A 72 -8.92 1.88 -9.60
CA ARG A 72 -9.51 3.22 -9.56
C ARG A 72 -10.98 3.16 -9.16
N HIS A 73 -11.69 2.15 -9.64
CA HIS A 73 -13.08 1.92 -9.26
C HIS A 73 -13.19 1.57 -7.78
N MET A 74 -12.35 0.64 -7.29
CA MET A 74 -12.30 0.29 -5.87
C MET A 74 -11.99 1.50 -4.99
N TYR A 75 -11.00 2.31 -5.36
CA TYR A 75 -10.70 3.56 -4.67
C TYR A 75 -11.93 4.48 -4.60
N GLY A 76 -12.61 4.67 -5.71
CA GLY A 76 -13.82 5.51 -5.79
C GLY A 76 -14.93 5.01 -4.85
N MET A 77 -15.16 3.70 -4.80
CA MET A 77 -16.14 3.10 -3.88
C MET A 77 -15.78 3.35 -2.41
N PHE A 78 -14.51 3.18 -2.03
CA PHE A 78 -14.07 3.42 -0.66
C PHE A 78 -14.15 4.89 -0.28
N LEU A 79 -13.81 5.79 -1.20
CA LEU A 79 -13.94 7.23 -0.98
C LEU A 79 -15.40 7.63 -0.76
N GLN A 80 -16.33 7.12 -1.56
CA GLN A 80 -17.78 7.34 -1.40
C GLN A 80 -18.29 6.77 -0.07
N GLY A 81 -17.71 5.65 0.39
CA GLY A 81 -18.01 5.06 1.70
C GLY A 81 -17.46 5.83 2.89
N GLY A 82 -16.74 6.94 2.67
CA GLY A 82 -16.20 7.78 3.72
C GLY A 82 -14.83 7.34 4.27
N ALA A 83 -14.05 6.60 3.46
CA ALA A 83 -12.69 6.24 3.82
C ALA A 83 -11.83 7.50 4.05
N GLN A 84 -11.03 7.48 5.12
CA GLN A 84 -10.13 8.58 5.51
C GLN A 84 -8.68 8.33 5.14
N GLY A 85 -8.37 7.15 4.64
CA GLY A 85 -7.11 6.73 4.07
C GLY A 85 -7.31 5.43 3.31
N ILE A 86 -6.32 5.03 2.53
CA ILE A 86 -6.32 3.76 1.78
C ILE A 86 -5.03 3.00 2.07
N SER A 87 -5.14 1.73 2.39
CA SER A 87 -4.02 0.80 2.43
C SER A 87 -3.98 -0.04 1.15
N ILE A 88 -2.79 -0.22 0.58
CA ILE A 88 -2.59 -1.03 -0.62
C ILE A 88 -1.56 -2.11 -0.32
N ALA A 89 -1.96 -3.36 -0.42
CA ALA A 89 -1.05 -4.50 -0.30
C ALA A 89 -0.21 -4.62 -1.57
N VAL A 90 1.11 -4.46 -1.45
CA VAL A 90 2.03 -4.42 -2.61
C VAL A 90 2.84 -5.70 -2.78
N GLU A 91 2.81 -6.60 -1.83
CA GLU A 91 3.51 -7.89 -1.95
C GLU A 91 2.88 -8.74 -3.07
N PRO A 92 3.66 -9.15 -4.10
CA PRO A 92 3.07 -9.66 -5.33
C PRO A 92 2.57 -11.09 -5.24
N GLU A 93 3.23 -11.98 -4.49
CA GLU A 93 2.91 -13.41 -4.55
C GLU A 93 1.81 -13.83 -3.58
N VAL A 94 1.77 -13.22 -2.40
CA VAL A 94 0.77 -13.56 -1.37
C VAL A 94 -0.49 -12.72 -1.54
N TYR A 95 -0.33 -11.44 -1.90
CA TYR A 95 -1.45 -10.50 -2.00
C TYR A 95 -1.75 -10.03 -3.43
N GLY A 96 -0.99 -10.50 -4.42
CA GLY A 96 -1.16 -10.12 -5.83
C GLY A 96 -0.92 -8.64 -6.10
N GLY A 97 -0.18 -7.96 -5.23
CA GLY A 97 0.02 -6.53 -5.27
C GLY A 97 1.14 -6.06 -6.19
N SER A 98 1.26 -4.74 -6.33
CA SER A 98 2.38 -4.10 -7.02
C SER A 98 2.52 -2.63 -6.60
N TRP A 99 3.72 -2.07 -6.81
CA TRP A 99 3.97 -0.65 -6.61
C TRP A 99 3.21 0.24 -7.60
N ASP A 100 2.86 -0.28 -8.77
CA ASP A 100 2.03 0.43 -9.75
C ASP A 100 0.62 0.71 -9.22
N MET A 101 0.09 -0.16 -8.37
CA MET A 101 -1.19 0.07 -7.69
C MET A 101 -1.12 1.30 -6.78
N VAL A 102 -0.03 1.42 -6.00
CA VAL A 102 0.20 2.59 -5.14
C VAL A 102 0.32 3.86 -5.98
N SER A 103 1.14 3.82 -7.04
CA SER A 103 1.34 4.96 -7.94
C SER A 103 0.03 5.40 -8.59
N THR A 104 -0.79 4.44 -9.03
CA THR A 104 -2.07 4.72 -9.67
C THR A 104 -3.03 5.42 -8.71
N VAL A 105 -3.18 4.88 -7.49
CA VAL A 105 -4.09 5.47 -6.50
C VAL A 105 -3.56 6.80 -5.98
N SER A 106 -2.25 6.92 -5.70
CA SER A 106 -1.66 8.16 -5.19
C SER A 106 -1.84 9.36 -6.13
N ARG A 107 -1.89 9.12 -7.45
CA ARG A 107 -2.08 10.19 -8.45
C ARG A 107 -3.51 10.75 -8.47
N ILE A 108 -4.48 9.99 -8.04
CA ILE A 108 -5.91 10.38 -8.06
C ILE A 108 -6.46 10.62 -6.66
N SER A 109 -5.71 10.26 -5.62
CA SER A 109 -6.19 10.27 -4.25
C SER A 109 -6.18 11.67 -3.64
N SER A 110 -7.30 12.03 -3.01
CA SER A 110 -7.43 13.19 -2.12
C SER A 110 -7.23 12.83 -0.64
N ILE A 111 -7.05 11.55 -0.33
CA ILE A 111 -6.82 11.03 1.03
C ILE A 111 -5.48 10.29 1.09
N PRO A 112 -4.88 10.13 2.29
CA PRO A 112 -3.59 9.45 2.43
C PRO A 112 -3.59 8.02 1.89
N VAL A 113 -2.50 7.64 1.22
CA VAL A 113 -2.29 6.29 0.69
C VAL A 113 -1.10 5.66 1.38
N MET A 114 -1.30 4.46 1.90
CA MET A 114 -0.29 3.65 2.58
C MET A 114 0.02 2.39 1.76
N ALA A 115 1.31 2.15 1.50
CA ALA A 115 1.76 0.86 0.98
C ALA A 115 1.95 -0.12 2.14
N ARG A 116 1.31 -1.28 2.07
CA ARG A 116 1.49 -2.36 3.05
C ARG A 116 2.32 -3.49 2.46
N ASP A 117 3.44 -3.79 3.11
CA ASP A 117 4.35 -4.86 2.75
C ASP A 117 5.10 -5.35 4.00
N VAL A 118 5.97 -6.33 3.83
CA VAL A 118 7.00 -6.70 4.81
C VAL A 118 8.30 -5.98 4.44
N PHE A 119 8.62 -4.92 5.17
CA PHE A 119 9.84 -4.15 4.97
C PHE A 119 10.96 -4.71 5.84
N ILE A 120 12.16 -4.87 5.27
CA ILE A 120 13.33 -5.45 5.94
C ILE A 120 14.57 -4.55 5.91
N HIS A 121 14.44 -3.35 5.32
CA HIS A 121 15.53 -2.36 5.21
C HIS A 121 14.97 -0.94 5.17
#